data_c181f567f2522d43a6f84c45cbfb4c78
#
_entry.id   c181f567f2522d43a6f84c45cbfb4c78
#
_cell.length_a   1.000
_cell.length_b   1.000
_cell.length_c   1.000
_cell.angle_alpha   90.00
_cell.angle_beta   90.00
_cell.angle_gamma   90.00
#
_symmetry.space_group_name_H-M   'P 1'
#
loop_
_entity.id
_entity.type
_entity.pdbx_description
1 polymer ?
#
loop_
_entity_poly.entity_id
_entity_poly.type
_entity_poly.pdbx_seq_one_letter_code
_entity_poly.pdbx_strand_id
1 'polypeptide(L)'
;AKKYNAMTYLDEVHAVGMYGPRGAGVAERDGVMDQIDIIEGTLAKGFGVMGGYIAADAVIVDAIRSYADGFIFTTSIPPALAAGAVASIRYLKDHNEIRVAHQERASALKARLTKAGLPVMPSESHIVPVLVGDPVHCKMISDILLEEHGVYVQPINYPTVPRGTERLRFTPSPAHTDEMMDDLARTLEMLWAHCNIKRVGGYAA
;
A
#
# COMPACT_ATOMS: atom_id res chain seq x y z
N ALA A 1 20.97 4.41 -13.91
CA ALA A 1 21.40 5.67 -13.28
C ALA A 1 22.92 5.85 -13.46
N LYS A 2 23.77 4.99 -12.91
CA LYS A 2 25.24 5.08 -12.95
C LYS A 2 25.81 5.34 -14.36
N LYS A 3 25.30 4.64 -15.40
CA LYS A 3 25.71 4.83 -16.82
C LYS A 3 25.56 6.28 -17.30
N TYR A 4 24.61 7.02 -16.75
CA TYR A 4 24.27 8.38 -17.15
C TYR A 4 24.65 9.44 -16.12
N ASN A 5 25.42 9.05 -15.10
CA ASN A 5 25.77 9.91 -13.95
C ASN A 5 24.54 10.56 -13.32
N ALA A 6 23.47 9.79 -13.17
CA ALA A 6 22.21 10.22 -12.57
C ALA A 6 22.03 9.57 -11.19
N MET A 7 21.47 10.33 -10.27
CA MET A 7 21.07 9.83 -8.94
C MET A 7 19.79 9.03 -9.02
N THR A 8 19.62 8.11 -8.08
CA THR A 8 18.40 7.33 -7.88
C THR A 8 17.62 7.85 -6.68
N TYR A 9 16.33 8.04 -6.85
CA TYR A 9 15.39 8.38 -5.78
C TYR A 9 14.28 7.32 -5.77
N LEU A 10 14.13 6.62 -4.65
CA LEU A 10 13.14 5.54 -4.48
C LEU A 10 12.12 5.93 -3.43
N ASP A 11 10.85 5.95 -3.82
CA ASP A 11 9.71 6.08 -2.93
C ASP A 11 9.31 4.70 -2.38
N GLU A 12 9.54 4.49 -1.08
CA GLU A 12 9.19 3.27 -0.33
C GLU A 12 8.00 3.50 0.63
N VAL A 13 7.23 4.58 0.46
CA VAL A 13 6.18 4.97 1.42
C VAL A 13 5.09 3.90 1.59
N HIS A 14 4.86 3.05 0.58
CA HIS A 14 3.95 1.90 0.64
C HIS A 14 4.68 0.57 0.93
N ALA A 15 5.96 0.60 1.27
CA ALA A 15 6.76 -0.61 1.41
C ALA A 15 7.49 -0.70 2.76
N VAL A 16 7.93 0.42 3.33
CA VAL A 16 8.58 0.42 4.65
C VAL A 16 7.64 -0.14 5.73
N GLY A 17 8.17 -0.99 6.58
CA GLY A 17 7.42 -1.78 7.57
C GLY A 17 6.75 -3.03 7.01
N MET A 18 6.56 -3.15 5.68
CA MET A 18 5.75 -4.20 5.03
C MET A 18 6.55 -5.16 4.14
N TYR A 19 7.76 -4.78 3.73
CA TYR A 19 8.65 -5.59 2.88
C TYR A 19 10.06 -5.64 3.42
N GLY A 20 10.81 -6.66 2.99
CA GLY A 20 12.17 -6.92 3.41
C GLY A 20 12.25 -7.65 4.76
N PRO A 21 13.34 -8.37 5.02
CA PRO A 21 13.49 -9.20 6.22
C PRO A 21 13.46 -8.38 7.52
N ARG A 22 13.83 -7.10 7.47
CA ARG A 22 13.81 -6.19 8.61
C ARG A 22 12.78 -5.07 8.48
N GLY A 23 11.99 -5.07 7.38
CA GLY A 23 10.97 -4.06 7.11
C GLY A 23 11.51 -2.76 6.52
N ALA A 24 12.66 -2.80 5.86
CA ALA A 24 13.23 -1.59 5.25
C ALA A 24 12.70 -1.30 3.83
N GLY A 25 11.83 -2.16 3.29
CA GLY A 25 11.16 -1.91 2.02
C GLY A 25 11.50 -2.91 0.92
N VAL A 26 11.11 -2.58 -0.30
CA VAL A 26 11.32 -3.42 -1.49
C VAL A 26 12.80 -3.46 -1.88
N ALA A 27 13.53 -2.36 -1.72
CA ALA A 27 14.97 -2.34 -1.98
C ALA A 27 15.73 -3.31 -1.08
N GLU A 28 15.31 -3.47 0.18
CA GLU A 28 15.86 -4.49 1.08
C GLU A 28 15.47 -5.90 0.63
N ARG A 29 14.19 -6.11 0.27
CA ARG A 29 13.69 -7.40 -0.23
C ARG A 29 14.48 -7.90 -1.44
N ASP A 30 14.78 -6.98 -2.35
CA ASP A 30 15.44 -7.29 -3.63
C ASP A 30 16.98 -7.22 -3.56
N GLY A 31 17.53 -6.85 -2.40
CA GLY A 31 18.99 -6.80 -2.17
C GLY A 31 19.71 -5.70 -2.98
N VAL A 32 19.01 -4.59 -3.25
CA VAL A 32 19.55 -3.48 -4.07
C VAL A 32 19.66 -2.15 -3.31
N MET A 33 19.45 -2.16 -2.01
CA MET A 33 19.41 -0.94 -1.19
C MET A 33 20.69 -0.10 -1.30
N ASP A 34 21.86 -0.73 -1.32
CA ASP A 34 23.17 -0.04 -1.44
C ASP A 34 23.37 0.63 -2.81
N GLN A 35 22.47 0.38 -3.78
CA GLN A 35 22.51 0.99 -5.11
C GLN A 35 21.61 2.23 -5.25
N ILE A 36 20.87 2.55 -4.21
CA ILE A 36 19.90 3.66 -4.18
C ILE A 36 20.53 4.84 -3.43
N ASP A 37 20.56 6.01 -4.07
CA ASP A 37 21.18 7.20 -3.49
C ASP A 37 20.28 7.85 -2.44
N ILE A 38 18.95 7.89 -2.68
CA ILE A 38 17.97 8.46 -1.77
C ILE A 38 16.77 7.53 -1.67
N ILE A 39 16.39 7.16 -0.45
CA ILE A 39 15.16 6.42 -0.15
C ILE A 39 14.22 7.34 0.63
N GLU A 40 12.98 7.47 0.17
CA GLU A 40 11.91 8.13 0.88
C GLU A 40 11.04 7.10 1.59
N GLY A 41 10.70 7.37 2.85
CA GLY A 41 9.81 6.55 3.65
C GLY A 41 8.80 7.38 4.43
N THR A 42 7.68 6.77 4.78
CA THR A 42 6.68 7.40 5.65
C THR A 42 6.57 6.68 6.98
N LEU A 43 6.26 7.45 8.01
CA LEU A 43 5.87 6.91 9.32
C LEU A 43 4.35 6.70 9.43
N ALA A 44 3.58 7.22 8.46
CA ALA A 44 2.11 7.30 8.54
C ALA A 44 1.36 6.08 7.97
N LYS A 45 2.05 5.05 7.51
CA LYS A 45 1.44 3.82 6.99
C LYS A 45 1.84 2.61 7.84
N GLY A 46 2.82 1.81 7.42
CA GLY A 46 3.22 0.60 8.12
C GLY A 46 3.64 0.81 9.57
N PHE A 47 4.19 1.97 9.90
CA PHE A 47 4.62 2.30 11.27
C PHE A 47 3.52 2.94 12.14
N GLY A 48 2.42 3.43 11.54
CA GLY A 48 1.23 3.88 12.26
C GLY A 48 1.37 5.18 13.06
N VAL A 49 2.34 6.05 12.72
CA VAL A 49 2.51 7.37 13.35
C VAL A 49 2.61 8.47 12.29
N MET A 50 2.54 9.73 12.68
CA MET A 50 2.66 10.86 11.74
C MET A 50 4.12 11.13 11.39
N GLY A 51 4.38 11.52 10.13
CA GLY A 51 5.68 11.99 9.65
C GLY A 51 6.23 11.17 8.49
N GLY A 52 7.44 11.52 8.09
CA GLY A 52 8.20 10.87 7.03
C GLY A 52 9.68 11.13 7.19
N TYR A 53 10.48 10.51 6.34
CA TYR A 53 11.92 10.65 6.37
C TYR A 53 12.52 10.38 4.98
N ILE A 54 13.73 10.87 4.79
CA ILE A 54 14.64 10.38 3.75
C ILE A 54 15.82 9.68 4.39
N ALA A 55 16.36 8.68 3.70
CA ALA A 55 17.60 8.01 4.04
C ALA A 55 18.55 8.11 2.85
N ALA A 56 19.76 8.61 3.09
CA ALA A 56 20.78 8.84 2.08
C ALA A 56 22.16 9.00 2.73
N ASP A 57 23.21 9.18 1.95
CA ASP A 57 24.51 9.56 2.45
C ASP A 57 24.46 10.88 3.23
N ALA A 58 25.34 11.03 4.23
CA ALA A 58 25.36 12.17 5.14
C ALA A 58 25.43 13.54 4.42
N VAL A 59 26.17 13.62 3.31
CA VAL A 59 26.28 14.85 2.52
C VAL A 59 24.95 15.22 1.86
N ILE A 60 24.21 14.24 1.36
CA ILE A 60 22.88 14.44 0.76
C ILE A 60 21.88 14.85 1.85
N VAL A 61 21.89 14.18 2.99
CA VAL A 61 21.03 14.50 4.13
C VAL A 61 21.29 15.92 4.62
N ASP A 62 22.55 16.34 4.72
CA ASP A 62 22.91 17.70 5.14
C ASP A 62 22.46 18.76 4.13
N ALA A 63 22.62 18.49 2.83
CA ALA A 63 22.15 19.36 1.75
C ALA A 63 20.61 19.52 1.80
N ILE A 64 19.85 18.42 1.93
CA ILE A 64 18.38 18.47 2.04
C ILE A 64 17.96 19.24 3.29
N ARG A 65 18.59 18.99 4.43
CA ARG A 65 18.32 19.70 5.69
C ARG A 65 18.55 21.20 5.58
N SER A 66 19.54 21.61 4.79
CA SER A 66 19.96 23.00 4.68
C SER A 66 19.26 23.79 3.58
N TYR A 67 18.75 23.11 2.54
CA TYR A 67 18.23 23.78 1.34
C TYR A 67 16.81 23.39 0.94
N ALA A 68 16.23 22.31 1.49
CA ALA A 68 14.89 21.91 1.13
C ALA A 68 13.84 22.74 1.87
N ASP A 69 13.09 23.55 1.14
CA ASP A 69 12.05 24.42 1.70
C ASP A 69 11.03 23.66 2.53
N GLY A 70 10.61 22.48 2.05
CA GLY A 70 9.67 21.61 2.75
C GLY A 70 10.19 21.04 4.07
N PHE A 71 11.52 21.10 4.32
CA PHE A 71 12.12 20.72 5.59
C PHE A 71 12.40 21.95 6.47
N ILE A 72 13.00 23.01 5.91
CA ILE A 72 13.44 24.21 6.66
C ILE A 72 12.23 24.93 7.28
N PHE A 73 11.13 25.05 6.54
CA PHE A 73 9.93 25.80 6.96
C PHE A 73 8.85 24.90 7.58
N THR A 74 9.19 23.69 8.00
CA THR A 74 8.29 22.80 8.72
C THR A 74 8.65 22.69 10.20
N THR A 75 7.66 22.32 11.02
CA THR A 75 7.85 22.09 12.45
C THR A 75 8.37 20.67 12.69
N SER A 76 9.23 20.50 13.67
CA SER A 76 9.73 19.19 14.09
C SER A 76 8.62 18.28 14.58
N ILE A 77 8.80 16.96 14.40
CA ILE A 77 7.88 15.94 14.92
C ILE A 77 7.86 16.03 16.46
N PRO A 78 6.68 16.04 17.09
CA PRO A 78 6.56 16.00 18.54
C PRO A 78 7.31 14.80 19.16
N PRO A 79 7.98 14.98 20.32
CA PRO A 79 8.76 13.91 20.95
C PRO A 79 7.97 12.61 21.21
N ALA A 80 6.69 12.71 21.54
CA ALA A 80 5.81 11.55 21.75
C ALA A 80 5.65 10.72 20.45
N LEU A 81 5.47 11.38 19.30
CA LEU A 81 5.37 10.71 18.00
C LEU A 81 6.73 10.14 17.56
N ALA A 82 7.83 10.83 17.83
CA ALA A 82 9.17 10.31 17.57
C ALA A 82 9.45 9.04 18.41
N ALA A 83 9.06 9.03 19.68
CA ALA A 83 9.18 7.86 20.54
C ALA A 83 8.31 6.69 20.05
N GLY A 84 7.06 6.97 19.63
CA GLY A 84 6.17 6.00 19.02
C GLY A 84 6.74 5.39 17.73
N ALA A 85 7.33 6.23 16.86
CA ALA A 85 8.00 5.76 15.64
C ALA A 85 9.18 4.83 15.96
N VAL A 86 10.03 5.20 16.92
CA VAL A 86 11.15 4.34 17.35
C VAL A 86 10.66 3.00 17.87
N ALA A 87 9.61 2.97 18.69
CA ALA A 87 9.03 1.74 19.22
C ALA A 87 8.46 0.86 18.09
N SER A 88 7.68 1.44 17.18
CA SER A 88 7.07 0.73 16.05
C SER A 88 8.13 0.15 15.09
N ILE A 89 9.14 0.96 14.73
CA ILE A 89 10.23 0.51 13.85
C ILE A 89 11.01 -0.64 14.49
N ARG A 90 11.37 -0.54 15.77
CA ARG A 90 12.07 -1.61 16.49
C ARG A 90 11.24 -2.88 16.54
N TYR A 91 9.96 -2.75 16.89
CA TYR A 91 9.05 -3.88 16.94
C TYR A 91 8.96 -4.60 15.58
N LEU A 92 8.63 -3.88 14.54
CA LEU A 92 8.51 -4.47 13.19
C LEU A 92 9.84 -5.01 12.65
N LYS A 93 10.98 -4.42 13.02
CA LYS A 93 12.29 -4.94 12.63
C LYS A 93 12.55 -6.33 13.18
N ASP A 94 12.10 -6.61 14.41
CA ASP A 94 12.34 -7.87 15.10
C ASP A 94 11.23 -8.92 14.89
N HIS A 95 10.07 -8.51 14.29
CA HIS A 95 8.88 -9.34 14.08
C HIS A 95 8.57 -9.54 12.59
N ASN A 96 9.40 -10.35 11.91
CA ASN A 96 9.20 -10.67 10.49
C ASN A 96 7.92 -11.49 10.23
N GLU A 97 7.46 -12.27 11.20
CA GLU A 97 6.25 -13.10 11.12
C GLU A 97 5.01 -12.26 10.79
N ILE A 98 4.94 -11.00 11.24
CA ILE A 98 3.84 -10.08 10.92
C ILE A 98 3.84 -9.74 9.42
N ARG A 99 5.02 -9.52 8.82
CA ARG A 99 5.13 -9.26 7.38
C ARG A 99 4.79 -10.49 6.56
N VAL A 100 5.21 -11.67 7.00
CA VAL A 100 4.83 -12.95 6.36
C VAL A 100 3.31 -13.10 6.38
N ALA A 101 2.68 -12.96 7.53
CA ALA A 101 1.23 -13.03 7.67
C ALA A 101 0.52 -11.98 6.79
N HIS A 102 1.06 -10.75 6.68
CA HIS A 102 0.51 -9.72 5.82
C HIS A 102 0.51 -10.11 4.33
N GLN A 103 1.61 -10.67 3.83
CA GLN A 103 1.70 -11.13 2.44
C GLN A 103 0.80 -12.35 2.19
N GLU A 104 0.68 -13.25 3.15
CA GLU A 104 -0.26 -14.39 3.09
C GLU A 104 -1.71 -13.92 3.01
N ARG A 105 -2.13 -12.95 3.82
CA ARG A 105 -3.48 -12.37 3.76
C ARG A 105 -3.75 -11.72 2.39
N ALA A 106 -2.80 -10.99 1.83
CA ALA A 106 -2.92 -10.39 0.51
C ALA A 106 -3.10 -11.46 -0.59
N SER A 107 -2.30 -12.51 -0.56
CA SER A 107 -2.39 -13.62 -1.50
C SER A 107 -3.71 -14.39 -1.35
N ALA A 108 -4.13 -14.63 -0.11
CA ALA A 108 -5.39 -15.31 0.19
C ALA A 108 -6.61 -14.53 -0.30
N LEU A 109 -6.61 -13.19 -0.15
CA LEU A 109 -7.69 -12.36 -0.66
C LEU A 109 -7.72 -12.34 -2.19
N LYS A 110 -6.56 -12.18 -2.86
CA LYS A 110 -6.47 -12.27 -4.34
C LYS A 110 -7.08 -13.56 -4.86
N ALA A 111 -6.70 -14.69 -4.26
CA ALA A 111 -7.20 -16.01 -4.66
C ALA A 111 -8.73 -16.13 -4.51
N ARG A 112 -9.29 -15.64 -3.39
CA ARG A 112 -10.74 -15.69 -3.13
C ARG A 112 -11.52 -14.85 -4.13
N LEU A 113 -11.11 -13.60 -4.35
CA LEU A 113 -11.78 -12.70 -5.27
C LEU A 113 -11.68 -13.18 -6.72
N THR A 114 -10.54 -13.73 -7.12
CA THR A 114 -10.38 -14.37 -8.44
C THR A 114 -11.27 -15.58 -8.58
N LYS A 115 -11.36 -16.44 -7.56
CA LYS A 115 -12.25 -17.62 -7.56
C LYS A 115 -13.72 -17.23 -7.65
N ALA A 116 -14.12 -16.12 -7.06
CA ALA A 116 -15.47 -15.53 -7.18
C ALA A 116 -15.74 -14.90 -8.56
N GLY A 117 -14.76 -14.94 -9.48
CA GLY A 117 -14.90 -14.38 -10.83
C GLY A 117 -14.89 -12.86 -10.88
N LEU A 118 -14.35 -12.21 -9.84
CA LEU A 118 -14.18 -10.76 -9.80
C LEU A 118 -12.94 -10.34 -10.60
N PRO A 119 -12.96 -9.15 -11.23
CA PRO A 119 -11.88 -8.69 -12.11
C PRO A 119 -10.70 -8.16 -11.30
N VAL A 120 -10.01 -9.05 -10.59
CA VAL A 120 -8.77 -8.71 -9.85
C VAL A 120 -7.69 -8.36 -10.85
N MET A 121 -7.12 -7.18 -10.70
CA MET A 121 -6.02 -6.73 -11.56
C MET A 121 -4.69 -7.34 -11.12
N PRO A 122 -3.74 -7.59 -12.03
CA PRO A 122 -2.40 -8.05 -11.69
C PRO A 122 -1.74 -7.11 -10.69
N SER A 123 -1.18 -7.69 -9.62
CA SER A 123 -0.45 -6.94 -8.58
C SER A 123 0.53 -7.87 -7.87
N GLU A 124 1.80 -7.52 -7.85
CA GLU A 124 2.85 -8.22 -7.10
C GLU A 124 2.93 -7.73 -5.64
N SER A 125 2.19 -6.67 -5.31
CA SER A 125 2.20 -6.08 -3.98
C SER A 125 1.08 -6.63 -3.08
N HIS A 126 1.06 -6.18 -1.81
CA HIS A 126 -0.01 -6.46 -0.86
C HIS A 126 -1.35 -5.82 -1.24
N ILE A 127 -1.36 -4.90 -2.20
CA ILE A 127 -2.58 -4.25 -2.68
C ILE A 127 -3.34 -5.21 -3.60
N VAL A 128 -4.65 -5.33 -3.37
CA VAL A 128 -5.56 -6.16 -4.17
C VAL A 128 -6.52 -5.23 -4.92
N PRO A 129 -6.18 -4.83 -6.14
CA PRO A 129 -7.04 -3.95 -6.93
C PRO A 129 -8.10 -4.76 -7.67
N VAL A 130 -9.36 -4.32 -7.58
CA VAL A 130 -10.50 -4.93 -8.29
C VAL A 130 -11.09 -3.89 -9.22
N LEU A 131 -11.04 -4.16 -10.52
CA LEU A 131 -11.51 -3.23 -11.56
C LEU A 131 -13.03 -3.07 -11.50
N VAL A 132 -13.50 -1.81 -11.52
CA VAL A 132 -14.92 -1.47 -11.67
C VAL A 132 -15.19 -0.82 -13.03
N GLY A 133 -14.29 0.08 -13.46
CA GLY A 133 -14.33 0.72 -14.78
C GLY A 133 -15.32 1.86 -14.92
N ASP A 134 -15.97 2.24 -13.82
CA ASP A 134 -16.92 3.36 -13.76
C ASP A 134 -16.82 4.07 -12.41
N PRO A 135 -16.68 5.42 -12.35
CA PRO A 135 -16.46 6.13 -11.12
C PRO A 135 -17.69 6.17 -10.21
N VAL A 136 -18.90 6.14 -10.76
CA VAL A 136 -20.16 6.16 -9.99
C VAL A 136 -20.35 4.82 -9.30
N HIS A 137 -20.22 3.72 -10.05
CA HIS A 137 -20.29 2.37 -9.48
C HIS A 137 -19.17 2.13 -8.47
N CYS A 138 -17.95 2.60 -8.73
CA CYS A 138 -16.83 2.45 -7.81
C CYS A 138 -17.10 3.09 -6.44
N LYS A 139 -17.62 4.33 -6.45
CA LYS A 139 -18.03 5.03 -5.24
C LYS A 139 -19.21 4.34 -4.55
N MET A 140 -20.24 4.00 -5.31
CA MET A 140 -21.46 3.36 -4.80
C MET A 140 -21.16 2.04 -4.08
N ILE A 141 -20.35 1.16 -4.69
CA ILE A 141 -19.96 -0.11 -4.05
C ILE A 141 -19.18 0.15 -2.75
N SER A 142 -18.27 1.12 -2.77
CA SER A 142 -17.52 1.50 -1.56
C SER A 142 -18.44 1.96 -0.43
N ASP A 143 -19.46 2.75 -0.75
CA ASP A 143 -20.43 3.25 0.23
C ASP A 143 -21.30 2.10 0.78
N ILE A 144 -21.85 1.24 -0.08
CA ILE A 144 -22.65 0.07 0.34
C ILE A 144 -21.81 -0.86 1.24
N LEU A 145 -20.56 -1.14 0.86
CA LEU A 145 -19.66 -1.96 1.66
C LEU A 145 -19.46 -1.37 3.07
N LEU A 146 -19.32 -0.05 3.16
CA LEU A 146 -19.14 0.61 4.45
C LEU A 146 -20.44 0.64 5.28
N GLU A 147 -21.54 1.07 4.66
CA GLU A 147 -22.80 1.36 5.36
C GLU A 147 -23.58 0.10 5.74
N GLU A 148 -23.59 -0.90 4.88
CA GLU A 148 -24.40 -2.11 5.06
C GLU A 148 -23.60 -3.32 5.55
N HIS A 149 -22.27 -3.36 5.25
CA HIS A 149 -21.43 -4.51 5.57
C HIS A 149 -20.27 -4.21 6.50
N GLY A 150 -20.08 -2.92 6.92
CA GLY A 150 -19.00 -2.52 7.81
C GLY A 150 -17.60 -2.69 7.23
N VAL A 151 -17.48 -2.74 5.90
CA VAL A 151 -16.21 -2.93 5.19
C VAL A 151 -15.76 -1.63 4.55
N TYR A 152 -14.68 -1.05 5.07
CA TYR A 152 -14.04 0.10 4.44
C TYR A 152 -13.14 -0.33 3.28
N VAL A 153 -13.36 0.25 2.10
CA VAL A 153 -12.48 0.12 0.94
C VAL A 153 -12.32 1.46 0.24
N GLN A 154 -11.11 1.74 -0.23
CA GLN A 154 -10.83 2.99 -0.94
C GLN A 154 -11.22 2.86 -2.42
N PRO A 155 -12.21 3.65 -2.91
CA PRO A 155 -12.46 3.79 -4.33
C PRO A 155 -11.35 4.65 -4.96
N ILE A 156 -10.77 4.18 -6.06
CA ILE A 156 -9.73 4.90 -6.79
C ILE A 156 -10.28 5.30 -8.14
N ASN A 157 -10.53 6.59 -8.31
CA ASN A 157 -11.15 7.19 -9.48
C ASN A 157 -10.20 8.18 -10.17
N TYR A 158 -10.59 8.64 -11.36
CA TYR A 158 -9.93 9.78 -11.99
C TYR A 158 -9.90 10.99 -11.02
N PRO A 159 -8.81 11.77 -10.94
CA PRO A 159 -7.61 11.75 -11.81
C PRO A 159 -6.49 10.79 -11.33
N THR A 160 -6.67 10.08 -10.22
CA THR A 160 -5.65 9.16 -9.68
C THR A 160 -5.33 8.02 -10.63
N VAL A 161 -6.33 7.58 -11.39
CA VAL A 161 -6.21 6.54 -12.43
C VAL A 161 -6.89 7.03 -13.71
N PRO A 162 -6.50 6.53 -14.90
CA PRO A 162 -7.18 6.83 -16.14
C PRO A 162 -8.66 6.44 -16.12
N ARG A 163 -9.52 7.18 -16.83
CA ARG A 163 -10.95 6.86 -17.00
C ARG A 163 -11.13 5.47 -17.60
N GLY A 164 -12.12 4.72 -17.11
CA GLY A 164 -12.38 3.33 -17.49
C GLY A 164 -11.48 2.32 -16.76
N THR A 165 -10.64 2.79 -15.84
CA THR A 165 -9.77 1.94 -15.01
C THR A 165 -9.99 2.17 -13.51
N GLU A 166 -11.13 2.74 -13.16
CA GLU A 166 -11.57 2.92 -11.78
C GLU A 166 -11.63 1.58 -11.07
N ARG A 167 -11.19 1.55 -9.83
CA ARG A 167 -11.03 0.30 -9.08
C ARG A 167 -11.24 0.47 -7.58
N LEU A 168 -11.63 -0.60 -6.92
CA LEU A 168 -11.56 -0.73 -5.48
C LEU A 168 -10.16 -1.19 -5.08
N ARG A 169 -9.55 -0.53 -4.10
CA ARG A 169 -8.21 -0.86 -3.61
C ARG A 169 -8.29 -1.50 -2.23
N PHE A 170 -8.31 -2.81 -2.18
CA PHE A 170 -8.26 -3.55 -0.93
C PHE A 170 -6.83 -3.65 -0.41
N THR A 171 -6.67 -3.48 0.89
CA THR A 171 -5.40 -3.54 1.61
C THR A 171 -5.57 -4.42 2.84
N PRO A 172 -5.57 -5.76 2.67
CA PRO A 172 -5.71 -6.68 3.80
C PRO A 172 -4.55 -6.50 4.78
N SER A 173 -4.83 -6.76 6.05
CA SER A 173 -3.86 -6.74 7.13
C SER A 173 -3.78 -8.10 7.82
N PRO A 174 -2.76 -8.37 8.65
CA PRO A 174 -2.66 -9.61 9.42
C PRO A 174 -3.86 -9.90 10.32
N ALA A 175 -4.64 -8.86 10.68
CA ALA A 175 -5.82 -8.99 11.53
C ALA A 175 -7.07 -9.49 10.79
N HIS A 176 -7.09 -9.49 9.45
CA HIS A 176 -8.24 -10.00 8.68
C HIS A 176 -8.26 -11.52 8.69
N THR A 177 -9.36 -12.10 9.19
CA THR A 177 -9.57 -13.55 9.25
C THR A 177 -10.01 -14.12 7.91
N ASP A 178 -9.95 -15.44 7.76
CA ASP A 178 -10.46 -16.13 6.58
C ASP A 178 -11.96 -15.91 6.40
N GLU A 179 -12.73 -15.92 7.51
CA GLU A 179 -14.18 -15.65 7.50
C GLU A 179 -14.48 -14.25 6.98
N MET A 180 -13.76 -13.22 7.44
CA MET A 180 -13.93 -11.84 6.92
C MET A 180 -13.65 -11.75 5.42
N MET A 181 -12.64 -12.46 4.94
CA MET A 181 -12.32 -12.46 3.51
C MET A 181 -13.33 -13.25 2.68
N ASP A 182 -13.88 -14.34 3.22
CA ASP A 182 -14.93 -15.13 2.57
C ASP A 182 -16.25 -14.34 2.53
N ASP A 183 -16.59 -13.62 3.60
CA ASP A 183 -17.75 -12.72 3.64
C ASP A 183 -17.62 -11.60 2.63
N LEU A 184 -16.46 -10.95 2.57
CA LEU A 184 -16.17 -9.92 1.58
C LEU A 184 -16.33 -10.45 0.14
N ALA A 185 -15.80 -11.64 -0.15
CA ALA A 185 -15.88 -12.21 -1.48
C ALA A 185 -17.35 -12.49 -1.90
N ARG A 186 -18.17 -13.04 -1.00
CA ARG A 186 -19.61 -13.24 -1.21
C ARG A 186 -20.36 -11.93 -1.42
N THR A 187 -20.09 -10.95 -0.58
CA THR A 187 -20.71 -9.62 -0.68
C THR A 187 -20.40 -8.95 -2.01
N LEU A 188 -19.14 -8.96 -2.43
CA LEU A 188 -18.73 -8.38 -3.71
C LEU A 188 -19.37 -9.14 -4.90
N GLU A 189 -19.48 -10.45 -4.83
CA GLU A 189 -20.15 -11.24 -5.89
C GLU A 189 -21.61 -10.81 -6.04
N MET A 190 -22.34 -10.63 -4.93
CA MET A 190 -23.72 -10.13 -4.94
C MET A 190 -23.82 -8.71 -5.51
N LEU A 191 -22.92 -7.81 -5.10
CA LEU A 191 -22.90 -6.41 -5.56
C LEU A 191 -22.60 -6.32 -7.06
N TRP A 192 -21.67 -7.13 -7.57
CA TRP A 192 -21.38 -7.19 -9.00
C TRP A 192 -22.58 -7.64 -9.84
N ALA A 193 -23.32 -8.62 -9.35
CA ALA A 193 -24.54 -9.09 -9.99
C ALA A 193 -25.67 -8.05 -9.92
N HIS A 194 -25.88 -7.44 -8.76
CA HIS A 194 -26.93 -6.45 -8.54
C HIS A 194 -26.73 -5.16 -9.34
N CYS A 195 -25.51 -4.66 -9.39
CA CYS A 195 -25.14 -3.43 -10.09
C CYS A 195 -24.88 -3.64 -11.59
N ASN A 196 -25.08 -4.87 -12.11
CA ASN A 196 -24.83 -5.24 -13.51
C ASN A 196 -23.45 -4.81 -14.02
N ILE A 197 -22.43 -4.91 -13.17
CA ILE A 197 -21.06 -4.54 -13.50
C ILE A 197 -20.45 -5.64 -14.36
N LYS A 198 -19.84 -5.24 -15.46
CA LYS A 198 -19.19 -6.20 -16.36
C LYS A 198 -18.06 -6.92 -15.61
N ARG A 199 -18.15 -8.24 -15.56
CA ARG A 199 -17.01 -9.10 -15.23
C ARG A 199 -16.11 -9.11 -16.47
N VAL A 200 -15.23 -8.11 -16.58
CA VAL A 200 -14.25 -8.09 -17.67
C VAL A 200 -13.39 -9.33 -17.50
N GLY A 201 -13.34 -10.17 -18.53
CA GLY A 201 -12.60 -11.43 -18.54
C GLY A 201 -11.18 -11.19 -17.99
N GLY A 202 -10.72 -12.13 -17.15
CA GLY A 202 -9.49 -11.98 -16.40
C GLY A 202 -8.36 -11.45 -17.27
N TYR A 203 -7.59 -10.54 -16.73
CA TYR A 203 -6.30 -10.22 -17.30
C TYR A 203 -5.50 -11.52 -17.32
N ALA A 204 -5.37 -12.13 -18.51
CA ALA A 204 -4.47 -13.25 -18.70
C ALA A 204 -3.07 -12.78 -18.27
N ALA A 205 -2.46 -13.55 -17.37
CA ALA A 205 -1.12 -13.30 -16.86
C ALA A 205 -0.07 -13.32 -17.97
#